data_c351ec43495fa315a8ba3d67e2107f45
#
_entry.id   c351ec43495fa315a8ba3d67e2107f45
#
_cell.length_a   1.000
_cell.length_b   1.000
_cell.length_c   1.000
_cell.angle_alpha   90.00
_cell.angle_beta   90.00
_cell.angle_gamma   90.00
#
_symmetry.space_group_name_H-M   'P 1'
#
loop_
_entity.id
_entity.type
_entity.pdbx_description
1 polymer ?
#
loop_
_entity_poly.entity_id
_entity_poly.type
_entity_poly.pdbx_seq_one_letter_code
_entity_poly.pdbx_strand_id
1 'polypeptide(L)'
;STEQNPERRIQLRTEVGRILASKLESFEEAIEAYRLVLEERSDDEESLDAVRALGQEHEHLRGLAAEVLVPVLRQSGLHERLIDVLEMRLTIEVEPSTRAETLRAIAQVEESALGNARHALKTLLRALAETPEALDLHVEIERLAAQTGDWEAYVAALEERGGETYDAEIARDLLVRAGRLAEQALSDGKRAIRAYVRATEQAGDQPELLEALDRLYSASGELEELQGVLERRLALEDADEEQAELYYRLGRLQLE
;
A
#
# COMPACT_ATOMS: atom_id res chain seq x y z
N SER A 1 -0.24 22.55 -49.78
CA SER A 1 1.01 21.78 -49.69
C SER A 1 1.79 21.99 -48.39
N THR A 2 1.31 22.81 -47.47
CA THR A 2 1.94 23.03 -46.12
C THR A 2 1.57 21.97 -45.11
N GLU A 3 0.55 21.13 -45.36
CA GLU A 3 0.09 20.05 -44.50
C GLU A 3 0.97 18.77 -44.56
N GLN A 4 1.91 18.70 -45.49
CA GLN A 4 2.74 17.50 -45.70
C GLN A 4 4.07 17.47 -44.92
N ASN A 5 4.43 18.56 -44.21
CA ASN A 5 5.64 18.58 -43.39
C ASN A 5 5.28 18.30 -41.91
N PRO A 6 5.58 17.12 -41.39
CA PRO A 6 5.25 16.76 -40.00
C PRO A 6 5.86 17.71 -38.97
N GLU A 7 7.11 18.15 -39.19
CA GLU A 7 7.79 19.07 -38.26
C GLU A 7 7.07 20.42 -38.19
N ARG A 8 6.63 20.94 -39.34
CA ARG A 8 5.91 22.23 -39.40
C ARG A 8 4.55 22.12 -38.71
N ARG A 9 3.87 20.96 -38.83
CA ARG A 9 2.60 20.70 -38.15
C ARG A 9 2.76 20.64 -36.64
N ILE A 10 3.78 19.92 -36.14
CA ILE A 10 4.14 19.87 -34.73
C ILE A 10 4.40 21.29 -34.21
N GLN A 11 5.29 22.07 -34.86
CA GLN A 11 5.59 23.45 -34.47
C GLN A 11 4.34 24.33 -34.36
N LEU A 12 3.43 24.25 -35.34
CA LEU A 12 2.19 25.02 -35.32
C LEU A 12 1.26 24.59 -34.17
N ARG A 13 1.13 23.29 -33.91
CA ARG A 13 0.30 22.79 -32.80
C ARG A 13 0.88 23.20 -31.45
N THR A 14 2.19 23.11 -31.25
CA THR A 14 2.85 23.58 -30.04
C THR A 14 2.62 25.07 -29.80
N GLU A 15 2.73 25.89 -30.87
CA GLU A 15 2.45 27.32 -30.77
C GLU A 15 0.98 27.62 -30.48
N VAL A 16 0.05 26.85 -31.05
CA VAL A 16 -1.39 26.94 -30.71
C VAL A 16 -1.62 26.63 -29.26
N GLY A 17 -1.07 25.52 -28.74
CA GLY A 17 -1.15 25.17 -27.33
C GLY A 17 -0.63 26.27 -26.42
N ARG A 18 0.52 26.85 -26.76
CA ARG A 18 1.11 27.98 -26.00
C ARG A 18 0.21 29.22 -26.01
N ILE A 19 -0.40 29.57 -27.14
CA ILE A 19 -1.32 30.73 -27.24
C ILE A 19 -2.57 30.45 -26.42
N LEU A 20 -3.16 29.26 -26.53
CA LEU A 20 -4.33 28.85 -25.77
C LEU A 20 -4.07 28.94 -24.27
N ALA A 21 -2.95 28.41 -23.78
CA ALA A 21 -2.59 28.45 -22.37
C ALA A 21 -2.27 29.86 -21.87
N SER A 22 -1.44 30.65 -22.62
CA SER A 22 -0.87 31.88 -22.08
C SER A 22 -1.67 33.15 -22.36
N LYS A 23 -2.48 33.17 -23.41
CA LYS A 23 -3.21 34.37 -23.86
C LYS A 23 -4.73 34.24 -23.76
N LEU A 24 -5.24 33.02 -23.92
CA LEU A 24 -6.68 32.77 -23.95
C LEU A 24 -7.18 32.08 -22.69
N GLU A 25 -6.28 31.59 -21.85
CA GLU A 25 -6.59 30.81 -20.62
C GLU A 25 -7.54 29.62 -20.90
N SER A 26 -7.48 29.09 -22.14
CA SER A 26 -8.25 27.92 -22.58
C SER A 26 -7.40 26.67 -22.35
N PHE A 27 -7.29 26.27 -21.09
CA PHE A 27 -6.30 25.27 -20.66
C PHE A 27 -6.61 23.86 -21.16
N GLU A 28 -7.87 23.43 -21.18
CA GLU A 28 -8.29 22.14 -21.72
C GLU A 28 -7.96 22.02 -23.21
N GLU A 29 -8.23 23.08 -23.99
CA GLU A 29 -7.92 23.12 -25.42
C GLU A 29 -6.40 23.16 -25.65
N ALA A 30 -5.64 23.80 -24.73
CA ALA A 30 -4.19 23.78 -24.77
C ALA A 30 -3.64 22.35 -24.54
N ILE A 31 -4.15 21.64 -23.56
CA ILE A 31 -3.78 20.23 -23.31
C ILE A 31 -4.11 19.37 -24.52
N GLU A 32 -5.26 19.57 -25.17
CA GLU A 32 -5.63 18.84 -26.37
C GLU A 32 -4.69 19.14 -27.54
N ALA A 33 -4.27 20.39 -27.71
CA ALA A 33 -3.29 20.74 -28.74
C ALA A 33 -1.93 20.07 -28.51
N TYR A 34 -1.45 20.02 -27.26
CA TYR A 34 -0.23 19.30 -26.89
C TYR A 34 -0.38 17.79 -26.99
N ARG A 35 -1.55 17.21 -26.66
CA ARG A 35 -1.84 15.78 -26.85
C ARG A 35 -1.63 15.37 -28.31
N LEU A 36 -2.13 16.16 -29.26
CA LEU A 36 -1.94 15.92 -30.69
C LEU A 36 -0.46 16.02 -31.13
N VAL A 37 0.36 16.80 -30.45
CA VAL A 37 1.82 16.82 -30.66
C VAL A 37 2.44 15.53 -30.15
N LEU A 38 2.08 15.11 -28.92
CA LEU A 38 2.63 13.92 -28.26
C LEU A 38 2.24 12.60 -28.96
N GLU A 39 1.10 12.57 -29.65
CA GLU A 39 0.72 11.45 -30.52
C GLU A 39 1.63 11.28 -31.74
N GLU A 40 2.17 12.38 -32.27
CA GLU A 40 3.10 12.36 -33.40
C GLU A 40 4.57 12.27 -32.96
N ARG A 41 4.90 12.86 -31.80
CA ARG A 41 6.23 12.90 -31.20
C ARG A 41 6.11 12.75 -29.70
N SER A 42 6.20 11.52 -29.22
CA SER A 42 6.01 11.17 -27.79
C SER A 42 7.12 11.71 -26.87
N ASP A 43 8.23 12.16 -27.41
CA ASP A 43 9.38 12.73 -26.70
C ASP A 43 9.49 14.26 -26.81
N ASP A 44 8.41 14.94 -27.25
CA ASP A 44 8.41 16.42 -27.36
C ASP A 44 8.40 17.05 -25.95
N GLU A 45 9.60 17.44 -25.50
CA GLU A 45 9.85 17.96 -24.15
C GLU A 45 8.98 19.17 -23.82
N GLU A 46 8.77 20.10 -24.78
CA GLU A 46 7.95 21.30 -24.56
C GLU A 46 6.50 20.94 -24.28
N SER A 47 5.93 20.00 -25.03
CA SER A 47 4.54 19.56 -24.82
C SER A 47 4.38 18.75 -23.54
N LEU A 48 5.35 17.87 -23.21
CA LEU A 48 5.35 17.12 -21.95
C LEU A 48 5.37 18.06 -20.73
N ASP A 49 6.27 19.05 -20.74
CA ASP A 49 6.41 20.00 -19.65
C ASP A 49 5.20 20.94 -19.54
N ALA A 50 4.64 21.39 -20.68
CA ALA A 50 3.47 22.24 -20.70
C ALA A 50 2.23 21.55 -20.13
N VAL A 51 1.93 20.31 -20.54
CA VAL A 51 0.79 19.56 -20.00
C VAL A 51 0.97 19.29 -18.50
N ARG A 52 2.19 18.91 -18.08
CA ARG A 52 2.50 18.70 -16.66
C ARG A 52 2.29 19.98 -15.85
N ALA A 53 2.80 21.13 -16.33
CA ALA A 53 2.67 22.42 -15.65
C ALA A 53 1.19 22.81 -15.48
N LEU A 54 0.38 22.67 -16.53
CA LEU A 54 -1.06 22.95 -16.47
C LEU A 54 -1.77 22.08 -15.44
N GLY A 55 -1.44 20.78 -15.34
CA GLY A 55 -1.99 19.90 -14.32
C GLY A 55 -1.51 20.25 -12.90
N GLN A 56 -0.28 20.73 -12.74
CA GLN A 56 0.24 21.16 -11.43
C GLN A 56 -0.39 22.48 -10.95
N GLU A 57 -0.57 23.44 -11.85
CA GLU A 57 -1.10 24.76 -11.55
C GLU A 57 -2.62 24.75 -11.33
N HIS A 58 -3.34 23.87 -12.03
CA HIS A 58 -4.79 23.82 -12.03
C HIS A 58 -5.32 22.46 -11.58
N GLU A 59 -5.88 22.39 -10.38
CA GLU A 59 -6.35 21.13 -9.78
C GLU A 59 -7.36 20.38 -10.66
N HIS A 60 -8.31 21.09 -11.28
CA HIS A 60 -9.33 20.51 -12.15
C HIS A 60 -8.77 19.89 -13.44
N LEU A 61 -7.53 20.24 -13.83
CA LEU A 61 -6.85 19.68 -15.00
C LEU A 61 -5.96 18.47 -14.70
N ARG A 62 -5.71 18.16 -13.42
CA ARG A 62 -4.82 17.04 -13.04
C ARG A 62 -5.23 15.71 -13.66
N GLY A 63 -6.53 15.44 -13.68
CA GLY A 63 -7.07 14.22 -14.30
C GLY A 63 -6.78 14.18 -15.80
N LEU A 64 -7.10 15.25 -16.52
CA LEU A 64 -6.88 15.35 -17.96
C LEU A 64 -5.38 15.29 -18.30
N ALA A 65 -4.55 16.02 -17.55
CA ALA A 65 -3.10 15.97 -17.74
C ALA A 65 -2.53 14.57 -17.53
N ALA A 66 -2.97 13.86 -16.48
CA ALA A 66 -2.56 12.48 -16.23
C ALA A 66 -3.02 11.52 -17.33
N GLU A 67 -4.26 11.68 -17.82
CA GLU A 67 -4.82 10.87 -18.91
C GLU A 67 -3.98 10.98 -20.20
N VAL A 68 -3.48 12.18 -20.50
CA VAL A 68 -2.60 12.43 -21.65
C VAL A 68 -1.18 11.91 -21.41
N LEU A 69 -0.59 12.21 -20.25
CA LEU A 69 0.83 11.97 -20.00
C LEU A 69 1.16 10.52 -19.65
N VAL A 70 0.32 9.81 -18.87
CA VAL A 70 0.63 8.46 -18.40
C VAL A 70 0.94 7.47 -19.54
N PRO A 71 0.13 7.35 -20.62
CA PRO A 71 0.43 6.43 -21.71
C PRO A 71 1.71 6.83 -22.48
N VAL A 72 1.92 8.12 -22.69
CA VAL A 72 3.08 8.66 -23.41
C VAL A 72 4.37 8.40 -22.63
N LEU A 73 4.40 8.74 -21.34
CA LEU A 73 5.57 8.57 -20.48
C LEU A 73 5.93 7.09 -20.28
N ARG A 74 4.92 6.23 -20.20
CA ARG A 74 5.12 4.77 -20.11
C ARG A 74 5.75 4.23 -21.39
N GLN A 75 5.26 4.64 -22.56
CA GLN A 75 5.78 4.21 -23.86
C GLN A 75 7.20 4.72 -24.12
N SER A 76 7.49 5.96 -23.71
CA SER A 76 8.79 6.60 -23.89
C SER A 76 9.83 6.20 -22.86
N GLY A 77 9.45 5.39 -21.83
CA GLY A 77 10.37 4.97 -20.78
C GLY A 77 10.81 6.09 -19.84
N LEU A 78 10.06 7.20 -19.76
CA LEU A 78 10.35 8.33 -18.89
C LEU A 78 9.80 8.07 -17.47
N HIS A 79 10.39 7.10 -16.79
CA HIS A 79 9.86 6.48 -15.58
C HIS A 79 9.72 7.45 -14.39
N GLU A 80 10.71 8.32 -14.15
CA GLU A 80 10.64 9.30 -13.06
C GLU A 80 9.49 10.29 -13.29
N ARG A 81 9.34 10.80 -14.52
CA ARG A 81 8.22 11.68 -14.88
C ARG A 81 6.87 10.97 -14.77
N LEU A 82 6.83 9.67 -15.09
CA LEU A 82 5.61 8.86 -14.93
C LEU A 82 5.18 8.78 -13.47
N ILE A 83 6.12 8.58 -12.53
CA ILE A 83 5.83 8.59 -11.10
C ILE A 83 5.29 9.96 -10.67
N ASP A 84 5.93 11.07 -11.09
CA ASP A 84 5.47 12.42 -10.77
C ASP A 84 4.02 12.67 -11.21
N VAL A 85 3.66 12.20 -12.41
CA VAL A 85 2.29 12.35 -12.94
C VAL A 85 1.30 11.46 -12.20
N LEU A 86 1.68 10.23 -11.83
CA LEU A 86 0.83 9.35 -11.03
C LEU A 86 0.64 9.90 -9.60
N GLU A 87 1.67 10.47 -8.98
CA GLU A 87 1.54 11.16 -7.67
C GLU A 87 0.62 12.40 -7.78
N MET A 88 0.71 13.17 -8.86
CA MET A 88 -0.23 14.26 -9.13
C MET A 88 -1.67 13.75 -9.25
N ARG A 89 -1.89 12.63 -9.95
CA ARG A 89 -3.20 11.99 -10.10
C ARG A 89 -3.77 11.54 -8.76
N LEU A 90 -2.95 10.95 -7.86
CA LEU A 90 -3.36 10.56 -6.51
C LEU A 90 -3.98 11.70 -5.71
N THR A 91 -3.59 12.95 -5.97
CA THR A 91 -4.12 14.10 -5.21
C THR A 91 -5.60 14.39 -5.47
N ILE A 92 -6.15 13.86 -6.56
CA ILE A 92 -7.56 14.05 -6.94
C ILE A 92 -8.39 12.77 -6.85
N GLU A 93 -7.76 11.62 -6.66
CA GLU A 93 -8.46 10.35 -6.47
C GLU A 93 -9.06 10.27 -5.07
N VAL A 94 -10.35 10.00 -4.98
CA VAL A 94 -11.10 9.95 -3.72
C VAL A 94 -11.32 8.50 -3.28
N GLU A 95 -11.58 7.60 -4.23
CA GLU A 95 -11.90 6.21 -3.93
C GLU A 95 -10.65 5.43 -3.47
N PRO A 96 -10.68 4.76 -2.29
CA PRO A 96 -9.52 4.04 -1.77
C PRO A 96 -8.99 2.97 -2.73
N SER A 97 -9.86 2.22 -3.41
CA SER A 97 -9.45 1.21 -4.37
C SER A 97 -8.67 1.81 -5.56
N THR A 98 -9.13 2.93 -6.11
CA THR A 98 -8.46 3.62 -7.21
C THR A 98 -7.10 4.17 -6.76
N ARG A 99 -7.03 4.72 -5.54
CA ARG A 99 -5.77 5.21 -4.94
C ARG A 99 -4.77 4.06 -4.75
N ALA A 100 -5.25 2.92 -4.25
CA ALA A 100 -4.42 1.73 -4.10
C ALA A 100 -3.89 1.21 -5.45
N GLU A 101 -4.71 1.19 -6.50
CA GLU A 101 -4.29 0.83 -7.85
C GLU A 101 -3.22 1.77 -8.41
N THR A 102 -3.38 3.08 -8.22
CA THR A 102 -2.39 4.08 -8.66
C THR A 102 -1.07 3.92 -7.89
N LEU A 103 -1.12 3.70 -6.58
CA LEU A 103 0.06 3.42 -5.76
C LEU A 103 0.77 2.12 -6.19
N ARG A 104 0.02 1.06 -6.48
CA ARG A 104 0.60 -0.18 -7.03
C ARG A 104 1.27 0.05 -8.38
N ALA A 105 0.68 0.89 -9.25
CA ALA A 105 1.30 1.25 -10.52
C ALA A 105 2.61 2.02 -10.32
N ILE A 106 2.69 2.92 -9.34
CA ILE A 106 3.93 3.62 -8.96
C ILE A 106 4.97 2.60 -8.47
N ALA A 107 4.60 1.73 -7.52
CA ALA A 107 5.50 0.72 -6.97
C ALA A 107 6.05 -0.22 -8.05
N GLN A 108 5.23 -0.60 -9.02
CA GLN A 108 5.66 -1.40 -10.16
C GLN A 108 6.75 -0.70 -10.98
N VAL A 109 6.61 0.60 -11.24
CA VAL A 109 7.62 1.40 -11.97
C VAL A 109 8.90 1.51 -11.13
N GLU A 110 8.79 1.81 -9.83
CA GLU A 110 9.93 1.90 -8.91
C GLU A 110 10.73 0.60 -8.85
N GLU A 111 10.04 -0.55 -8.79
CA GLU A 111 10.69 -1.86 -8.74
C GLU A 111 11.27 -2.26 -10.10
N SER A 112 10.42 -2.31 -11.13
CA SER A 112 10.78 -2.97 -12.39
C SER A 112 11.65 -2.11 -13.30
N ALA A 113 11.43 -0.79 -13.32
CA ALA A 113 12.13 0.11 -14.21
C ALA A 113 13.29 0.84 -13.54
N LEU A 114 13.13 1.24 -12.28
CA LEU A 114 14.17 1.95 -11.52
C LEU A 114 15.01 1.03 -10.62
N GLY A 115 14.64 -0.25 -10.47
CA GLY A 115 15.34 -1.21 -9.63
C GLY A 115 15.30 -0.88 -8.14
N ASN A 116 14.35 -0.05 -7.71
CA ASN A 116 14.28 0.47 -6.34
C ASN A 116 13.22 -0.24 -5.49
N ALA A 117 13.49 -1.52 -5.15
CA ALA A 117 12.59 -2.35 -4.36
C ALA A 117 12.21 -1.74 -2.99
N ARG A 118 13.10 -0.94 -2.37
CA ARG A 118 12.78 -0.30 -1.08
C ARG A 118 11.77 0.84 -1.22
N HIS A 119 11.82 1.62 -2.32
CA HIS A 119 10.79 2.63 -2.57
C HIS A 119 9.47 1.96 -2.93
N ALA A 120 9.52 0.94 -3.79
CA ALA A 120 8.33 0.16 -4.12
C ALA A 120 7.64 -0.42 -2.87
N LEU A 121 8.40 -0.97 -1.91
CA LEU A 121 7.85 -1.42 -0.63
C LEU A 121 7.15 -0.27 0.11
N LYS A 122 7.78 0.90 0.25
CA LYS A 122 7.16 2.05 0.92
C LYS A 122 5.88 2.50 0.22
N THR A 123 5.87 2.49 -1.10
CA THR A 123 4.70 2.86 -1.90
C THR A 123 3.57 1.83 -1.73
N LEU A 124 3.88 0.51 -1.68
CA LEU A 124 2.87 -0.51 -1.38
C LEU A 124 2.33 -0.41 0.06
N LEU A 125 3.15 0.01 1.03
CA LEU A 125 2.66 0.26 2.40
C LEU A 125 1.68 1.45 2.45
N ARG A 126 1.83 2.45 1.55
CA ARG A 126 0.80 3.49 1.37
C ARG A 126 -0.48 2.91 0.77
N ALA A 127 -0.36 1.99 -0.21
CA ALA A 127 -1.53 1.30 -0.77
C ALA A 127 -2.26 0.44 0.28
N LEU A 128 -1.54 -0.17 1.22
CA LEU A 128 -2.12 -0.91 2.34
C LEU A 128 -2.99 -0.03 3.24
N ALA A 129 -2.66 1.24 3.36
CA ALA A 129 -3.48 2.19 4.13
C ALA A 129 -4.83 2.48 3.47
N GLU A 130 -4.92 2.34 2.14
CA GLU A 130 -6.15 2.53 1.38
C GLU A 130 -7.05 1.28 1.36
N THR A 131 -6.44 0.09 1.22
CA THR A 131 -7.14 -1.20 1.11
C THR A 131 -6.48 -2.28 1.98
N PRO A 132 -6.64 -2.20 3.30
CA PRO A 132 -5.95 -3.09 4.24
C PRO A 132 -6.38 -4.57 4.15
N GLU A 133 -7.55 -4.87 3.58
CA GLU A 133 -8.09 -6.21 3.40
C GLU A 133 -7.61 -6.91 2.11
N ALA A 134 -6.91 -6.19 1.20
CA ALA A 134 -6.54 -6.71 -0.11
C ALA A 134 -5.43 -7.78 0.00
N LEU A 135 -5.80 -9.06 -0.09
CA LEU A 135 -4.88 -10.19 0.10
C LEU A 135 -3.73 -10.21 -0.93
N ASP A 136 -4.00 -9.85 -2.17
CA ASP A 136 -2.98 -9.78 -3.23
C ASP A 136 -1.94 -8.70 -2.96
N LEU A 137 -2.35 -7.57 -2.37
CA LEU A 137 -1.44 -6.51 -1.93
C LEU A 137 -0.50 -7.00 -0.82
N HIS A 138 -1.01 -7.75 0.15
CA HIS A 138 -0.18 -8.37 1.19
C HIS A 138 0.89 -9.30 0.61
N VAL A 139 0.55 -10.09 -0.42
CA VAL A 139 1.51 -10.97 -1.10
C VAL A 139 2.64 -10.17 -1.77
N GLU A 140 2.30 -9.07 -2.44
CA GLU A 140 3.30 -8.18 -3.04
C GLU A 140 4.22 -7.55 -2.00
N ILE A 141 3.65 -7.07 -0.88
CA ILE A 141 4.42 -6.47 0.23
C ILE A 141 5.35 -7.52 0.86
N GLU A 142 4.86 -8.73 1.16
CA GLU A 142 5.67 -9.82 1.74
C GLU A 142 6.85 -10.18 0.83
N ARG A 143 6.62 -10.24 -0.48
CA ARG A 143 7.68 -10.50 -1.47
C ARG A 143 8.76 -9.41 -1.43
N LEU A 144 8.36 -8.12 -1.43
CA LEU A 144 9.32 -7.01 -1.37
C LEU A 144 10.00 -6.90 -0.01
N ALA A 145 9.28 -7.15 1.09
CA ALA A 145 9.86 -7.18 2.43
C ALA A 145 10.93 -8.29 2.55
N ALA A 146 10.67 -9.47 1.97
CA ALA A 146 11.67 -10.55 1.90
C ALA A 146 12.89 -10.16 1.05
N GLN A 147 12.68 -9.52 -0.10
CA GLN A 147 13.75 -9.10 -1.00
C GLN A 147 14.63 -8.01 -0.38
N THR A 148 14.05 -7.07 0.34
CA THR A 148 14.74 -5.91 0.93
C THR A 148 15.27 -6.18 2.34
N GLY A 149 14.74 -7.20 3.02
CA GLY A 149 14.95 -7.48 4.44
C GLY A 149 14.19 -6.54 5.38
N ASP A 150 13.32 -5.69 4.87
CA ASP A 150 12.63 -4.65 5.65
C ASP A 150 11.25 -5.11 6.14
N TRP A 151 11.25 -6.19 6.93
CA TRP A 151 10.06 -6.71 7.59
C TRP A 151 9.51 -5.78 8.67
N GLU A 152 10.40 -4.99 9.30
CA GLU A 152 10.06 -4.04 10.34
C GLU A 152 9.02 -3.02 9.85
N ALA A 153 9.25 -2.44 8.67
CA ALA A 153 8.32 -1.47 8.08
C ALA A 153 6.94 -2.08 7.82
N TYR A 154 6.89 -3.33 7.37
CA TYR A 154 5.60 -3.99 7.11
C TYR A 154 4.86 -4.33 8.40
N VAL A 155 5.55 -4.91 9.40
CA VAL A 155 4.92 -5.22 10.71
C VAL A 155 4.40 -3.95 11.37
N ALA A 156 5.17 -2.85 11.33
CA ALA A 156 4.73 -1.56 11.87
C ALA A 156 3.46 -1.04 11.17
N ALA A 157 3.39 -1.14 9.83
CA ALA A 157 2.21 -0.72 9.08
C ALA A 157 0.97 -1.56 9.41
N LEU A 158 1.13 -2.88 9.61
CA LEU A 158 0.04 -3.77 10.02
C LEU A 158 -0.48 -3.42 11.42
N GLU A 159 0.40 -3.16 12.38
CA GLU A 159 0.04 -2.76 13.74
C GLU A 159 -0.68 -1.41 13.79
N GLU A 160 -0.22 -0.45 12.97
CA GLU A 160 -0.85 0.86 12.83
C GLU A 160 -2.26 0.72 12.25
N ARG A 161 -2.38 0.07 11.09
CA ARG A 161 -3.68 -0.12 10.42
C ARG A 161 -4.65 -0.96 11.26
N GLY A 162 -4.17 -2.06 11.89
CA GLY A 162 -4.97 -2.86 12.80
C GLY A 162 -5.43 -2.11 14.05
N GLY A 163 -4.77 -1.02 14.42
CA GLY A 163 -5.19 -0.14 15.51
C GLY A 163 -6.16 0.98 15.11
N GLU A 164 -6.22 1.33 13.83
CA GLU A 164 -7.03 2.45 13.32
C GLU A 164 -8.30 1.97 12.61
N THR A 165 -8.35 0.71 12.19
CA THR A 165 -9.49 0.13 11.48
C THR A 165 -10.66 -0.10 12.43
N TYR A 166 -11.85 0.40 12.05
CA TYR A 166 -13.09 0.21 12.83
C TYR A 166 -13.73 -1.16 12.63
N ASP A 167 -13.42 -1.86 11.54
CA ASP A 167 -13.87 -3.22 11.29
C ASP A 167 -13.04 -4.20 12.12
N ALA A 168 -13.70 -4.86 13.07
CA ALA A 168 -13.04 -5.75 14.03
C ALA A 168 -12.40 -6.99 13.35
N GLU A 169 -12.97 -7.48 12.26
CA GLU A 169 -12.43 -8.63 11.54
C GLU A 169 -11.17 -8.24 10.76
N ILE A 170 -11.20 -7.11 10.05
CA ILE A 170 -10.03 -6.58 9.35
C ILE A 170 -8.93 -6.25 10.38
N ALA A 171 -9.28 -5.56 11.49
CA ALA A 171 -8.32 -5.22 12.53
C ALA A 171 -7.62 -6.46 13.10
N ARG A 172 -8.41 -7.51 13.42
CA ARG A 172 -7.89 -8.80 13.88
C ARG A 172 -6.93 -9.41 12.85
N ASP A 173 -7.33 -9.51 11.59
CA ASP A 173 -6.55 -10.17 10.55
C ASP A 173 -5.20 -9.47 10.32
N LEU A 174 -5.18 -8.14 10.37
CA LEU A 174 -3.95 -7.35 10.30
C LEU A 174 -3.04 -7.60 11.50
N LEU A 175 -3.61 -7.59 12.72
CA LEU A 175 -2.85 -7.81 13.95
C LEU A 175 -2.33 -9.25 14.05
N VAL A 176 -3.11 -10.24 13.62
CA VAL A 176 -2.68 -11.65 13.55
C VAL A 176 -1.51 -11.80 12.57
N ARG A 177 -1.59 -11.16 11.42
CA ARG A 177 -0.49 -11.14 10.44
C ARG A 177 0.76 -10.46 11.02
N ALA A 178 0.58 -9.33 11.72
CA ALA A 178 1.67 -8.64 12.41
C ALA A 178 2.35 -9.54 13.44
N GLY A 179 1.58 -10.21 14.29
CA GLY A 179 2.09 -11.14 15.30
C GLY A 179 2.88 -12.30 14.69
N ARG A 180 2.34 -12.93 13.64
CA ARG A 180 3.02 -14.01 12.92
C ARG A 180 4.36 -13.55 12.31
N LEU A 181 4.39 -12.39 11.69
CA LEU A 181 5.61 -11.85 11.09
C LEU A 181 6.62 -11.39 12.16
N ALA A 182 6.15 -10.85 13.26
CA ALA A 182 7.01 -10.51 14.41
C ALA A 182 7.74 -11.75 14.95
N GLU A 183 7.06 -12.90 15.04
CA GLU A 183 7.69 -14.17 15.43
C GLU A 183 8.66 -14.69 14.36
N GLN A 184 8.19 -14.81 13.11
CA GLN A 184 8.89 -15.55 12.07
C GLN A 184 10.01 -14.77 11.41
N ALA A 185 9.77 -13.47 11.16
CA ALA A 185 10.70 -12.64 10.40
C ALA A 185 11.59 -11.77 11.30
N LEU A 186 11.04 -11.28 12.43
CA LEU A 186 11.78 -10.41 13.36
C LEU A 186 12.32 -11.16 14.59
N SER A 187 11.86 -12.38 14.87
CA SER A 187 12.19 -13.13 16.08
C SER A 187 11.86 -12.34 17.36
N ASP A 188 10.82 -11.49 17.31
CA ASP A 188 10.36 -10.66 18.43
C ASP A 188 9.06 -11.22 19.04
N GLY A 189 9.22 -12.19 19.94
CA GLY A 189 8.09 -12.82 20.65
C GLY A 189 7.27 -11.84 21.49
N LYS A 190 7.91 -10.82 22.08
CA LYS A 190 7.17 -9.80 22.85
C LYS A 190 6.27 -8.95 21.97
N ARG A 191 6.73 -8.61 20.78
CA ARG A 191 5.93 -7.88 19.80
C ARG A 191 4.77 -8.74 19.30
N ALA A 192 5.04 -10.01 19.04
CA ALA A 192 4.00 -10.96 18.64
C ALA A 192 2.90 -11.09 19.71
N ILE A 193 3.27 -11.23 21.00
CA ILE A 193 2.33 -11.23 22.12
C ILE A 193 1.44 -9.98 22.08
N ARG A 194 2.05 -8.79 21.99
CA ARG A 194 1.26 -7.54 21.94
C ARG A 194 0.28 -7.51 20.77
N ALA A 195 0.70 -7.96 19.60
CA ALA A 195 -0.16 -8.01 18.42
C ALA A 195 -1.33 -8.98 18.60
N TYR A 196 -1.08 -10.20 19.11
CA TYR A 196 -2.14 -11.19 19.34
C TYR A 196 -3.09 -10.78 20.47
N VAL A 197 -2.59 -10.17 21.55
CA VAL A 197 -3.45 -9.61 22.63
C VAL A 197 -4.39 -8.55 22.03
N ARG A 198 -3.87 -7.60 21.25
CA ARG A 198 -4.71 -6.59 20.60
C ARG A 198 -5.72 -7.22 19.63
N ALA A 199 -5.35 -8.30 18.93
CA ALA A 199 -6.28 -9.02 18.06
C ALA A 199 -7.45 -9.62 18.85
N THR A 200 -7.19 -10.22 20.03
CA THR A 200 -8.27 -10.74 20.90
C THR A 200 -9.13 -9.63 21.50
N GLU A 201 -8.58 -8.46 21.78
CA GLU A 201 -9.33 -7.29 22.27
C GLU A 201 -10.29 -6.72 21.20
N GLN A 202 -9.91 -6.80 19.91
CA GLN A 202 -10.73 -6.29 18.80
C GLN A 202 -11.88 -7.22 18.42
N ALA A 203 -11.63 -8.53 18.33
CA ALA A 203 -12.57 -9.49 17.77
C ALA A 203 -12.95 -10.65 18.72
N GLY A 204 -12.51 -10.58 19.97
CA GLY A 204 -12.76 -11.62 20.96
C GLY A 204 -11.78 -12.80 20.88
N ASP A 205 -12.01 -13.74 21.77
CA ASP A 205 -11.18 -14.93 21.88
C ASP A 205 -11.41 -15.89 20.72
N GLN A 206 -10.31 -16.36 20.16
CA GLN A 206 -10.31 -17.43 19.15
C GLN A 206 -9.29 -18.49 19.54
N PRO A 207 -9.60 -19.78 19.34
CA PRO A 207 -8.72 -20.88 19.74
C PRO A 207 -7.29 -20.72 19.25
N GLU A 208 -7.11 -20.38 17.97
CA GLU A 208 -5.80 -20.26 17.33
C GLU A 208 -4.94 -19.13 17.93
N LEU A 209 -5.58 -18.00 18.30
CA LEU A 209 -4.90 -16.88 18.93
C LEU A 209 -4.49 -17.20 20.37
N LEU A 210 -5.39 -17.84 21.12
CA LEU A 210 -5.10 -18.27 22.50
C LEU A 210 -4.02 -19.36 22.53
N GLU A 211 -3.94 -20.24 21.52
CA GLU A 211 -2.86 -21.22 21.39
C GLU A 211 -1.52 -20.55 21.12
N ALA A 212 -1.49 -19.53 20.24
CA ALA A 212 -0.29 -18.76 19.97
C ALA A 212 0.20 -18.02 21.23
N LEU A 213 -0.72 -17.39 21.98
CA LEU A 213 -0.40 -16.72 23.25
C LEU A 213 0.08 -17.70 24.32
N ASP A 214 -0.58 -18.86 24.48
CA ASP A 214 -0.16 -19.92 25.39
C ASP A 214 1.29 -20.36 25.14
N ARG A 215 1.61 -20.65 23.89
CA ARG A 215 2.96 -21.02 23.45
C ARG A 215 3.99 -19.92 23.76
N LEU A 216 3.66 -18.68 23.48
CA LEU A 216 4.56 -17.54 23.68
C LEU A 216 4.77 -17.22 25.16
N TYR A 217 3.71 -17.19 25.97
CA TYR A 217 3.83 -16.95 27.40
C TYR A 217 4.53 -18.12 28.13
N SER A 218 4.29 -19.37 27.69
CA SER A 218 5.04 -20.53 28.20
C SER A 218 6.54 -20.41 27.90
N ALA A 219 6.91 -19.90 26.72
CA ALA A 219 8.30 -19.72 26.32
C ALA A 219 8.99 -18.54 27.02
N SER A 220 8.24 -17.45 27.32
CA SER A 220 8.76 -16.28 28.02
C SER A 220 8.78 -16.42 29.56
N GLY A 221 8.03 -17.39 30.12
CA GLY A 221 7.90 -17.59 31.57
C GLY A 221 6.99 -16.56 32.25
N GLU A 222 6.10 -15.92 31.51
CA GLU A 222 5.10 -14.97 32.02
C GLU A 222 3.89 -15.77 32.58
N LEU A 223 4.01 -16.23 33.83
CA LEU A 223 3.10 -17.23 34.42
C LEU A 223 1.69 -16.69 34.72
N GLU A 224 1.55 -15.45 35.12
CA GLU A 224 0.24 -14.81 35.38
C GLU A 224 -0.56 -14.67 34.07
N GLU A 225 0.08 -14.21 33.00
CA GLU A 225 -0.52 -14.06 31.68
C GLU A 225 -0.86 -15.43 31.08
N LEU A 226 0.03 -16.41 31.26
CA LEU A 226 -0.21 -17.79 30.84
C LEU A 226 -1.45 -18.38 31.53
N GLN A 227 -1.59 -18.17 32.84
CA GLN A 227 -2.77 -18.62 33.58
C GLN A 227 -4.05 -18.02 32.96
N GLY A 228 -4.07 -16.72 32.74
CA GLY A 228 -5.22 -16.03 32.12
C GLY A 228 -5.58 -16.58 30.74
N VAL A 229 -4.58 -16.89 29.92
CA VAL A 229 -4.81 -17.50 28.60
C VAL A 229 -5.36 -18.93 28.72
N LEU A 230 -4.82 -19.75 29.62
CA LEU A 230 -5.32 -21.12 29.83
C LEU A 230 -6.77 -21.12 30.32
N GLU A 231 -7.16 -20.20 31.21
CA GLU A 231 -8.54 -20.06 31.68
C GLU A 231 -9.48 -19.66 30.51
N ARG A 232 -9.06 -18.76 29.63
CA ARG A 232 -9.81 -18.37 28.42
C ARG A 232 -9.92 -19.52 27.42
N ARG A 233 -8.84 -20.30 27.20
CA ARG A 233 -8.88 -21.51 26.37
C ARG A 233 -9.86 -22.53 26.91
N LEU A 234 -9.83 -22.78 28.24
CA LEU A 234 -10.74 -23.70 28.91
C LEU A 234 -12.22 -23.32 28.75
N ALA A 235 -12.51 -22.01 28.70
CA ALA A 235 -13.86 -21.50 28.49
C ALA A 235 -14.39 -21.71 27.05
N LEU A 236 -13.51 -21.92 26.10
CA LEU A 236 -13.86 -22.19 24.70
C LEU A 236 -13.80 -23.67 24.32
N GLU A 237 -13.18 -24.50 25.18
CA GLU A 237 -12.92 -25.91 24.89
C GLU A 237 -14.11 -26.79 25.29
N ASP A 238 -14.61 -27.59 24.36
CA ASP A 238 -15.74 -28.50 24.58
C ASP A 238 -15.30 -29.97 24.74
N ALA A 239 -14.07 -30.30 24.36
CA ALA A 239 -13.59 -31.69 24.44
C ALA A 239 -13.04 -32.04 25.82
N ASP A 240 -13.55 -33.10 26.41
CA ASP A 240 -13.21 -33.53 27.80
C ASP A 240 -11.69 -33.79 27.98
N GLU A 241 -11.02 -34.32 26.96
CA GLU A 241 -9.59 -34.65 27.02
C GLU A 241 -8.72 -33.37 27.03
N GLU A 242 -9.01 -32.41 26.18
CA GLU A 242 -8.33 -31.12 26.12
C GLU A 242 -8.61 -30.28 27.36
N GLN A 243 -9.84 -30.30 27.89
CA GLN A 243 -10.17 -29.65 29.15
C GLN A 243 -9.36 -30.25 30.32
N ALA A 244 -9.22 -31.58 30.40
CA ALA A 244 -8.45 -32.25 31.43
C ALA A 244 -6.96 -31.82 31.40
N GLU A 245 -6.37 -31.69 30.21
CA GLU A 245 -4.99 -31.22 30.04
C GLU A 245 -4.86 -29.75 30.50
N LEU A 246 -5.80 -28.88 30.13
CA LEU A 246 -5.81 -27.47 30.55
C LEU A 246 -5.95 -27.34 32.08
N TYR A 247 -6.82 -28.11 32.71
CA TYR A 247 -6.93 -28.16 34.17
C TYR A 247 -5.64 -28.63 34.84
N TYR A 248 -4.99 -29.65 34.28
CA TYR A 248 -3.72 -30.14 34.82
C TYR A 248 -2.64 -29.06 34.75
N ARG A 249 -2.53 -28.34 33.61
CA ARG A 249 -1.56 -27.25 33.45
C ARG A 249 -1.84 -26.07 34.37
N LEU A 250 -3.12 -25.69 34.56
CA LEU A 250 -3.52 -24.65 35.52
C LEU A 250 -3.17 -25.04 36.95
N GLY A 251 -3.44 -26.28 37.33
CA GLY A 251 -3.10 -26.79 38.67
C GLY A 251 -1.59 -26.79 38.94
N ARG A 252 -0.77 -27.06 37.93
CA ARG A 252 0.68 -26.96 38.06
C ARG A 252 1.16 -25.52 38.26
N LEU A 253 0.64 -24.55 37.49
CA LEU A 253 0.99 -23.14 37.65
C LEU A 253 0.67 -22.56 39.01
N GLN A 254 -0.36 -23.08 39.69
CA GLN A 254 -0.73 -22.65 41.06
C GLN A 254 0.20 -23.18 42.14
N LEU A 255 1.06 -24.15 41.83
CA LEU A 255 2.02 -24.73 42.76
C LEU A 255 3.43 -24.14 42.68
N GLU A 256 3.69 -23.35 41.61
CA GLU A 256 4.96 -22.66 41.40
C GLU A 256 4.92 -21.24 41.98
#